data_b559471d71adbcb4942b29038cd14c24
#
_entry.id   b559471d71adbcb4942b29038cd14c24
#
_cell.length_a   1.000
_cell.length_b   1.000
_cell.length_c   1.000
_cell.angle_alpha   90.00
_cell.angle_beta   90.00
_cell.angle_gamma   90.00
#
_symmetry.space_group_name_H-M   'P 1'
#
loop_
_entity.id
_entity.type
_entity.pdbx_description
1 polymer ?
#
loop_
_entity_poly.entity_id
_entity_poly.type
_entity_poly.pdbx_seq_one_letter_code
_entity_poly.pdbx_strand_id
1 'polypeptide(L)'
;MQVYLVGGAVRDEQLGLTVKERDWCVVGATPAEMKAAGYKQVGKDFPVFLHPDTGEEYALARTERKTAAGYHGFEFHTDPGVTIEDDLGRRDLTINAIAQDADGHLVDPYGGVADIRDRVLRHVSDAFVEDPVRVLRVARFAARFASLGFVIAPETLALMRRITADGEIDALVPDRVWKETESALLGPDSRVFFETLRESGALKVLFPEIDRLFGVPQPEQWHPEVDTGVHVM
;
A
#
# COMPACT_ATOMS: atom_id res chain seq x y z
N MET A 1 -11.55 3.77 24.67
CA MET A 1 -10.78 4.30 23.54
C MET A 1 -9.33 3.85 23.71
N GLN A 2 -8.80 3.09 22.77
CA GLN A 2 -7.40 2.69 22.67
C GLN A 2 -6.80 3.29 21.42
N VAL A 3 -5.53 3.70 21.46
CA VAL A 3 -4.84 4.37 20.35
C VAL A 3 -3.60 3.58 20.01
N TYR A 4 -3.41 3.31 18.73
CA TYR A 4 -2.28 2.57 18.20
C TYR A 4 -1.57 3.37 17.10
N LEU A 5 -0.25 3.43 17.15
CA LEU A 5 0.54 3.80 15.99
C LEU A 5 0.47 2.67 14.97
N VAL A 6 0.25 2.96 13.67
CA VAL A 6 0.00 1.91 12.69
C VAL A 6 0.78 2.08 11.38
N GLY A 7 0.95 1.00 10.67
CA GLY A 7 1.34 1.00 9.25
C GLY A 7 2.77 1.46 8.99
N GLY A 8 2.89 2.48 8.15
CA GLY A 8 4.18 2.95 7.65
C GLY A 8 5.16 3.38 8.73
N ALA A 9 4.68 4.02 9.78
CA ALA A 9 5.52 4.47 10.89
C ALA A 9 6.13 3.28 11.64
N VAL A 10 5.31 2.30 12.03
CA VAL A 10 5.78 1.10 12.75
C VAL A 10 6.76 0.31 11.89
N ARG A 11 6.44 0.09 10.59
CA ARG A 11 7.35 -0.56 9.64
C ARG A 11 8.69 0.16 9.55
N ASP A 12 8.68 1.48 9.36
CA ASP A 12 9.90 2.26 9.16
C ASP A 12 10.76 2.27 10.44
N GLU A 13 10.16 2.30 11.64
CA GLU A 13 10.86 2.11 12.93
C GLU A 13 11.51 0.73 13.03
N GLN A 14 10.81 -0.35 12.66
CA GLN A 14 11.34 -1.70 12.65
C GLN A 14 12.49 -1.89 11.64
N LEU A 15 12.51 -1.09 10.57
CA LEU A 15 13.59 -1.06 9.57
C LEU A 15 14.75 -0.13 9.96
N GLY A 16 14.65 0.64 11.05
CA GLY A 16 15.61 1.67 11.42
C GLY A 16 15.63 2.86 10.47
N LEU A 17 14.53 3.09 9.73
CA LEU A 17 14.38 4.21 8.82
C LEU A 17 13.77 5.42 9.53
N THR A 18 14.02 6.62 8.99
CA THR A 18 13.40 7.84 9.50
C THR A 18 11.89 7.83 9.25
N VAL A 19 11.10 7.90 10.32
CA VAL A 19 9.65 8.07 10.26
C VAL A 19 9.33 9.51 9.85
N LYS A 20 8.60 9.68 8.74
CA LYS A 20 8.20 10.99 8.22
C LYS A 20 6.81 11.41 8.69
N GLU A 21 5.89 10.45 8.73
CA GLU A 21 4.48 10.65 9.07
C GLU A 21 4.05 9.58 10.05
N ARG A 22 3.16 9.94 10.97
CA ARG A 22 2.57 9.02 11.95
C ARG A 22 1.08 8.98 11.75
N ASP A 23 0.58 7.77 11.48
CA ASP A 23 -0.84 7.47 11.38
C ASP A 23 -1.28 6.72 12.63
N TRP A 24 -2.40 7.14 13.21
CA TRP A 24 -2.95 6.57 14.41
C TRP A 24 -4.29 5.89 14.14
N CYS A 25 -4.47 4.68 14.68
CA CYS A 25 -5.73 3.95 14.67
C CYS A 25 -6.37 4.02 16.05
N VAL A 26 -7.64 4.39 16.09
CA VAL A 26 -8.42 4.52 17.33
C VAL A 26 -9.47 3.42 17.39
N VAL A 27 -9.38 2.57 18.40
CA VAL A 27 -10.32 1.47 18.68
C VAL A 27 -11.25 1.83 19.83
N GLY A 28 -12.52 1.45 19.73
CA GLY A 28 -13.50 1.63 20.80
C GLY A 28 -13.94 3.08 21.00
N ALA A 29 -14.00 3.87 19.91
CA ALA A 29 -14.51 5.23 19.94
C ALA A 29 -15.47 5.51 18.77
N THR A 30 -16.31 6.48 18.96
CA THR A 30 -17.24 7.01 17.95
C THR A 30 -16.76 8.36 17.43
N PRO A 31 -17.23 8.80 16.22
CA PRO A 31 -16.93 10.15 15.72
C PRO A 31 -17.37 11.27 16.70
N ALA A 32 -18.43 11.05 17.46
CA ALA A 32 -18.90 12.03 18.44
C ALA A 32 -17.92 12.18 19.61
N GLU A 33 -17.41 11.05 20.11
CA GLU A 33 -16.40 11.04 21.19
C GLU A 33 -15.07 11.67 20.73
N MET A 34 -14.64 11.42 19.52
CA MET A 34 -13.43 12.06 18.96
C MET A 34 -13.60 13.59 18.92
N LYS A 35 -14.75 14.07 18.43
CA LYS A 35 -15.05 15.52 18.40
C LYS A 35 -15.13 16.11 19.82
N ALA A 36 -15.76 15.40 20.77
CA ALA A 36 -15.85 15.83 22.17
C ALA A 36 -14.45 15.91 22.83
N ALA A 37 -13.51 15.05 22.41
CA ALA A 37 -12.12 15.09 22.84
C ALA A 37 -11.27 16.17 22.13
N GLY A 38 -11.87 17.01 21.26
CA GLY A 38 -11.21 18.14 20.62
C GLY A 38 -10.58 17.84 19.26
N TYR A 39 -10.72 16.62 18.75
CA TYR A 39 -10.21 16.27 17.42
C TYR A 39 -11.03 16.91 16.30
N LYS A 40 -10.36 17.41 15.27
CA LYS A 40 -11.01 18.03 14.11
C LYS A 40 -11.21 17.01 12.99
N GLN A 41 -12.47 16.71 12.68
CA GLN A 41 -12.79 15.81 11.56
C GLN A 41 -12.41 16.45 10.21
N VAL A 42 -11.71 15.69 9.37
CA VAL A 42 -11.39 15.98 7.98
C VAL A 42 -11.81 14.77 7.12
N GLY A 43 -11.99 15.00 5.80
CA GLY A 43 -12.48 13.96 4.89
C GLY A 43 -14.01 13.87 4.87
N LYS A 44 -14.55 13.61 3.65
CA LYS A 44 -15.99 13.52 3.41
C LYS A 44 -16.49 12.08 3.49
N ASP A 45 -15.75 11.16 2.89
CA ASP A 45 -16.18 9.77 2.69
C ASP A 45 -15.76 8.87 3.86
N PHE A 46 -14.64 9.20 4.48
CA PHE A 46 -14.14 8.52 5.66
C PHE A 46 -13.65 9.53 6.72
N PRO A 47 -14.11 9.42 7.99
CA PRO A 47 -13.73 10.36 9.03
C PRO A 47 -12.30 10.10 9.50
N VAL A 48 -11.38 10.92 9.02
CA VAL A 48 -10.06 11.14 9.59
C VAL A 48 -10.15 12.32 10.54
N PHE A 49 -9.45 12.27 11.64
CA PHE A 49 -9.43 13.28 12.68
C PHE A 49 -8.00 13.81 12.86
N LEU A 50 -7.84 15.13 12.91
CA LEU A 50 -6.57 15.76 13.24
C LEU A 50 -6.49 15.97 14.75
N HIS A 51 -5.36 15.59 15.33
CA HIS A 51 -5.07 15.84 16.73
C HIS A 51 -4.94 17.36 16.98
N PRO A 52 -5.58 17.91 18.02
CA PRO A 52 -5.66 19.36 18.22
C PRO A 52 -4.30 20.05 18.37
N ASP A 53 -3.32 19.38 18.98
CA ASP A 53 -2.01 19.97 19.28
C ASP A 53 -0.94 19.59 18.25
N THR A 54 -0.93 18.35 17.75
CA THR A 54 0.14 17.86 16.85
C THR A 54 -0.23 17.94 15.38
N GLY A 55 -1.53 17.96 15.05
CA GLY A 55 -2.03 17.90 13.68
C GLY A 55 -1.88 16.52 13.03
N GLU A 56 -1.41 15.51 13.75
CA GLU A 56 -1.29 14.14 13.25
C GLU A 56 -2.65 13.52 12.97
N GLU A 57 -2.68 12.56 12.03
CA GLU A 57 -3.92 11.93 11.57
C GLU A 57 -4.30 10.74 12.44
N TYR A 58 -5.56 10.76 12.89
CA TYR A 58 -6.20 9.70 13.68
C TYR A 58 -7.42 9.17 12.91
N ALA A 59 -7.43 7.87 12.63
CA ALA A 59 -8.55 7.21 11.98
C ALA A 59 -9.21 6.22 12.95
N LEU A 60 -10.55 6.14 12.95
CA LEU A 60 -11.23 5.07 13.68
C LEU A 60 -10.94 3.73 13.03
N ALA A 61 -10.78 2.69 13.85
CA ALA A 61 -10.69 1.32 13.38
C ALA A 61 -11.92 0.99 12.52
N ARG A 62 -11.70 0.31 11.39
CA ARG A 62 -12.77 0.01 10.45
C ARG A 62 -12.57 -1.31 9.74
N THR A 63 -13.69 -1.87 9.32
CA THR A 63 -13.74 -2.88 8.28
C THR A 63 -14.17 -2.24 6.96
N GLU A 64 -13.70 -2.80 5.86
CA GLU A 64 -14.07 -2.39 4.51
C GLU A 64 -14.77 -3.57 3.83
N ARG A 65 -15.85 -3.29 3.11
CA ARG A 65 -16.54 -4.27 2.30
C ARG A 65 -16.74 -3.73 0.89
N LYS A 66 -16.24 -4.46 -0.10
CA LYS A 66 -16.50 -4.14 -1.51
C LYS A 66 -17.97 -4.44 -1.83
N THR A 67 -18.73 -3.44 -2.25
CA THR A 67 -20.16 -3.54 -2.63
C THR A 67 -20.37 -3.34 -4.11
N ALA A 68 -19.40 -2.74 -4.83
CA ALA A 68 -19.43 -2.53 -6.27
C ALA A 68 -18.01 -2.42 -6.85
N ALA A 69 -17.89 -2.44 -8.18
CA ALA A 69 -16.62 -2.18 -8.86
C ALA A 69 -16.20 -0.70 -8.74
N GLY A 70 -14.89 -0.43 -8.67
CA GLY A 70 -14.31 0.92 -8.65
C GLY A 70 -14.21 1.55 -7.26
N TYR A 71 -13.74 2.82 -7.25
CA TYR A 71 -13.38 3.56 -6.03
C TYR A 71 -14.54 3.81 -5.06
N HIS A 72 -15.75 4.03 -5.58
CA HIS A 72 -16.95 4.26 -4.75
C HIS A 72 -17.65 2.97 -4.31
N GLY A 73 -17.08 1.82 -4.62
CA GLY A 73 -17.66 0.51 -4.30
C GLY A 73 -17.29 -0.04 -2.93
N PHE A 74 -16.87 0.80 -1.99
CA PHE A 74 -16.54 0.38 -0.63
C PHE A 74 -17.51 0.97 0.38
N GLU A 75 -18.05 0.13 1.24
CA GLU A 75 -18.73 0.53 2.46
C GLU A 75 -17.75 0.41 3.64
N PHE A 76 -17.66 1.48 4.41
CA PHE A 76 -16.80 1.56 5.60
C PHE A 76 -17.68 1.42 6.86
N HIS A 77 -17.37 0.44 7.68
CA HIS A 77 -18.03 0.25 8.96
C HIS A 77 -17.07 0.62 10.08
N THR A 78 -17.40 1.73 10.78
CA THR A 78 -16.68 2.20 11.96
C THR A 78 -17.54 1.97 13.19
N ASP A 79 -17.65 0.72 13.60
CA ASP A 79 -18.32 0.35 14.85
C ASP A 79 -17.28 0.33 15.98
N PRO A 80 -17.60 0.80 17.22
CA PRO A 80 -16.69 0.68 18.37
C PRO A 80 -16.25 -0.75 18.69
N GLY A 81 -16.97 -1.76 18.19
CA GLY A 81 -16.59 -3.16 18.31
C GLY A 81 -15.54 -3.65 17.33
N VAL A 82 -15.15 -2.84 16.33
CA VAL A 82 -14.06 -3.20 15.39
C VAL A 82 -12.74 -3.23 16.13
N THR A 83 -12.04 -4.34 16.06
CA THR A 83 -10.75 -4.54 16.74
C THR A 83 -9.60 -3.96 15.92
N ILE A 84 -8.42 -3.86 16.53
CA ILE A 84 -7.20 -3.46 15.80
C ILE A 84 -6.82 -4.53 14.77
N GLU A 85 -7.02 -5.80 15.07
CA GLU A 85 -6.74 -6.93 14.19
C GLU A 85 -7.62 -6.85 12.92
N ASP A 86 -8.90 -6.49 13.06
CA ASP A 86 -9.81 -6.29 11.92
C ASP A 86 -9.32 -5.16 11.01
N ASP A 87 -8.88 -4.02 11.59
CA ASP A 87 -8.33 -2.91 10.81
C ASP A 87 -7.03 -3.30 10.10
N LEU A 88 -6.16 -4.05 10.75
CA LEU A 88 -4.92 -4.53 10.15
C LEU A 88 -5.20 -5.53 9.01
N GLY A 89 -6.23 -6.38 9.14
CA GLY A 89 -6.58 -7.43 8.18
C GLY A 89 -6.99 -6.93 6.79
N ARG A 90 -7.50 -5.71 6.69
CA ARG A 90 -7.89 -5.08 5.42
C ARG A 90 -6.74 -4.38 4.68
N ARG A 91 -5.54 -4.29 5.28
CA ARG A 91 -4.39 -3.58 4.69
C ARG A 91 -3.78 -4.36 3.52
N ASP A 92 -2.89 -3.71 2.80
CA ASP A 92 -2.27 -4.26 1.58
C ASP A 92 -1.21 -5.31 1.87
N LEU A 93 -0.19 -4.97 2.66
CA LEU A 93 0.97 -5.80 2.95
C LEU A 93 1.12 -6.05 4.46
N THR A 94 1.60 -7.23 4.81
CA THR A 94 1.88 -7.62 6.20
C THR A 94 2.77 -6.62 6.91
N ILE A 95 3.81 -6.12 6.23
CA ILE A 95 4.73 -5.11 6.77
C ILE A 95 4.05 -3.77 7.09
N ASN A 96 2.87 -3.50 6.55
CA ASN A 96 2.04 -2.33 6.83
C ASN A 96 0.88 -2.66 7.79
N ALA A 97 0.72 -3.93 8.16
CA ALA A 97 -0.36 -4.44 9.02
C ALA A 97 0.16 -4.76 10.43
N ILE A 98 0.98 -3.87 10.95
CA ILE A 98 1.53 -3.90 12.31
C ILE A 98 1.04 -2.65 13.04
N ALA A 99 0.65 -2.82 14.28
CA ALA A 99 0.30 -1.72 15.18
C ALA A 99 1.22 -1.73 16.41
N GLN A 100 1.36 -0.57 17.06
CA GLN A 100 2.08 -0.41 18.31
C GLN A 100 1.20 0.33 19.31
N ASP A 101 1.05 -0.22 20.51
CA ASP A 101 0.30 0.42 21.59
C ASP A 101 1.11 1.54 22.29
N ALA A 102 0.49 2.20 23.27
CA ALA A 102 1.11 3.28 24.01
C ALA A 102 2.31 2.82 24.88
N ASP A 103 2.38 1.55 25.21
CA ASP A 103 3.47 0.96 26.01
C ASP A 103 4.61 0.43 25.10
N GLY A 104 4.47 0.55 23.78
CA GLY A 104 5.43 0.11 22.79
C GLY A 104 5.31 -1.36 22.39
N HIS A 105 4.28 -2.08 22.85
CA HIS A 105 4.05 -3.47 22.43
C HIS A 105 3.50 -3.53 21.03
N LEU A 106 4.04 -4.46 20.23
CA LEU A 106 3.59 -4.68 18.87
C LEU A 106 2.39 -5.63 18.82
N VAL A 107 1.38 -5.26 18.03
CA VAL A 107 0.27 -6.10 17.62
C VAL A 107 0.51 -6.49 16.16
N ASP A 108 0.87 -7.74 15.92
CA ASP A 108 1.27 -8.26 14.60
C ASP A 108 0.58 -9.60 14.28
N PRO A 109 -0.74 -9.59 14.05
CA PRO A 109 -1.51 -10.81 13.81
C PRO A 109 -1.21 -11.48 12.47
N TYR A 110 -0.57 -10.76 11.54
CA TYR A 110 -0.31 -11.22 10.17
C TYR A 110 1.16 -11.50 9.87
N GLY A 111 2.04 -11.45 10.88
CA GLY A 111 3.46 -11.80 10.74
C GLY A 111 4.31 -10.77 10.01
N GLY A 112 3.90 -9.50 10.03
CA GLY A 112 4.62 -8.41 9.36
C GLY A 112 6.04 -8.19 9.88
N VAL A 113 6.27 -8.40 11.19
CA VAL A 113 7.62 -8.31 11.78
C VAL A 113 8.55 -9.39 11.21
N ALA A 114 8.04 -10.61 11.01
CA ALA A 114 8.80 -11.68 10.37
C ALA A 114 9.11 -11.34 8.91
N ASP A 115 8.12 -10.86 8.15
CA ASP A 115 8.31 -10.46 6.76
C ASP A 115 9.26 -9.25 6.62
N ILE A 116 9.29 -8.31 7.57
CA ILE A 116 10.30 -7.23 7.63
C ILE A 116 11.70 -7.82 7.79
N ARG A 117 11.90 -8.73 8.73
CA ARG A 117 13.18 -9.38 8.96
C ARG A 117 13.65 -10.17 7.73
N ASP A 118 12.72 -10.91 7.11
CA ASP A 118 13.00 -11.81 5.99
C ASP A 118 12.99 -11.07 4.64
N ARG A 119 12.72 -9.75 4.65
CA ARG A 119 12.68 -8.88 3.46
C ARG A 119 11.65 -9.31 2.43
N VAL A 120 10.42 -9.63 2.87
CA VAL A 120 9.34 -10.11 2.02
C VAL A 120 8.19 -9.10 1.95
N LEU A 121 7.69 -8.85 0.74
CA LEU A 121 6.45 -8.11 0.48
C LEU A 121 5.32 -9.13 0.28
N ARG A 122 4.55 -9.38 1.32
CA ARG A 122 3.45 -10.33 1.35
C ARG A 122 2.13 -9.61 1.56
N HIS A 123 1.08 -9.96 0.81
CA HIS A 123 -0.28 -9.49 1.05
C HIS A 123 -0.83 -10.02 2.38
N VAL A 124 -1.73 -9.26 3.01
CA VAL A 124 -2.26 -9.60 4.34
C VAL A 124 -3.29 -10.74 4.27
N SER A 125 -4.21 -10.68 3.32
CA SER A 125 -5.36 -11.58 3.22
C SER A 125 -5.92 -11.61 1.80
N ASP A 126 -6.90 -12.50 1.55
CA ASP A 126 -7.62 -12.58 0.28
C ASP A 126 -8.37 -11.28 -0.08
N ALA A 127 -8.68 -10.42 0.89
CA ALA A 127 -9.22 -9.08 0.65
C ALA A 127 -8.28 -8.17 -0.18
N PHE A 128 -7.05 -8.60 -0.43
CA PHE A 128 -6.13 -7.91 -1.33
C PHE A 128 -6.73 -7.68 -2.73
N VAL A 129 -7.52 -8.60 -3.24
CA VAL A 129 -8.16 -8.49 -4.58
C VAL A 129 -9.25 -7.43 -4.66
N GLU A 130 -9.75 -6.95 -3.53
CA GLU A 130 -10.87 -6.00 -3.51
C GLU A 130 -10.48 -4.64 -4.05
N ASP A 131 -9.20 -4.23 -3.91
CA ASP A 131 -8.70 -2.96 -4.43
C ASP A 131 -7.54 -3.17 -5.41
N PRO A 132 -7.78 -3.09 -6.74
CA PRO A 132 -6.76 -3.32 -7.74
C PRO A 132 -5.58 -2.32 -7.69
N VAL A 133 -5.73 -1.16 -7.06
CA VAL A 133 -4.58 -0.24 -6.85
C VAL A 133 -3.48 -0.86 -6.00
N ARG A 134 -3.78 -1.91 -5.24
CA ARG A 134 -2.78 -2.62 -4.44
C ARG A 134 -1.68 -3.24 -5.30
N VAL A 135 -1.95 -3.55 -6.58
CA VAL A 135 -0.93 -4.00 -7.54
C VAL A 135 0.15 -2.90 -7.72
N LEU A 136 -0.28 -1.65 -7.93
CA LEU A 136 0.66 -0.52 -8.06
C LEU A 136 1.36 -0.23 -6.72
N ARG A 137 0.64 -0.34 -5.61
CA ARG A 137 1.21 -0.14 -4.27
C ARG A 137 2.32 -1.14 -3.98
N VAL A 138 2.12 -2.44 -4.28
CA VAL A 138 3.17 -3.46 -4.14
C VAL A 138 4.37 -3.13 -5.03
N ALA A 139 4.14 -2.75 -6.29
CA ALA A 139 5.20 -2.35 -7.21
C ALA A 139 5.99 -1.13 -6.66
N ARG A 140 5.30 -0.13 -6.10
CA ARG A 140 5.94 1.03 -5.46
C ARG A 140 6.74 0.65 -4.21
N PHE A 141 6.22 -0.26 -3.38
CA PHE A 141 6.98 -0.74 -2.21
C PHE A 141 8.18 -1.59 -2.64
N ALA A 142 8.06 -2.40 -3.70
CA ALA A 142 9.19 -3.13 -4.28
C ALA A 142 10.29 -2.15 -4.72
N ALA A 143 9.94 -1.08 -5.43
CA ALA A 143 10.86 -0.01 -5.81
C ALA A 143 11.47 0.70 -4.58
N ARG A 144 10.63 1.07 -3.60
CA ARG A 144 11.09 1.78 -2.39
C ARG A 144 12.12 0.97 -1.58
N PHE A 145 11.93 -0.34 -1.51
CA PHE A 145 12.73 -1.22 -0.65
C PHE A 145 13.68 -2.13 -1.43
N ALA A 146 13.87 -1.90 -2.73
CA ALA A 146 14.79 -2.69 -3.57
C ALA A 146 16.19 -2.69 -3.00
N SER A 147 16.73 -1.53 -2.64
CA SER A 147 18.06 -1.38 -2.05
C SER A 147 18.23 -2.07 -0.68
N LEU A 148 17.12 -2.36 0.00
CA LEU A 148 17.09 -3.15 1.24
C LEU A 148 16.96 -4.65 0.99
N GLY A 149 16.85 -5.08 -0.27
CA GLY A 149 16.77 -6.49 -0.65
C GLY A 149 15.39 -7.13 -0.47
N PHE A 150 14.31 -6.32 -0.44
CA PHE A 150 12.96 -6.86 -0.38
C PHE A 150 12.56 -7.54 -1.69
N VAL A 151 11.87 -8.67 -1.58
CA VAL A 151 11.31 -9.43 -2.69
C VAL A 151 9.80 -9.63 -2.50
N ILE A 152 9.07 -9.70 -3.60
CA ILE A 152 7.63 -9.97 -3.55
C ILE A 152 7.42 -11.48 -3.32
N ALA A 153 6.57 -11.83 -2.36
CA ALA A 153 6.19 -13.22 -2.13
C ALA A 153 5.55 -13.82 -3.39
N PRO A 154 5.91 -15.06 -3.77
CA PRO A 154 5.37 -15.69 -4.98
C PRO A 154 3.84 -15.72 -5.04
N GLU A 155 3.18 -15.97 -3.91
CA GLU A 155 1.73 -15.95 -3.77
C GLU A 155 1.12 -14.57 -3.96
N THR A 156 1.82 -13.50 -3.55
CA THR A 156 1.40 -12.12 -3.77
C THR A 156 1.52 -11.76 -5.25
N LEU A 157 2.61 -12.13 -5.90
CA LEU A 157 2.77 -11.93 -7.33
C LEU A 157 1.74 -12.69 -8.16
N ALA A 158 1.43 -13.94 -7.75
CA ALA A 158 0.36 -14.72 -8.39
C ALA A 158 -1.00 -14.02 -8.27
N LEU A 159 -1.28 -13.43 -7.10
CA LEU A 159 -2.51 -12.66 -6.87
C LEU A 159 -2.57 -11.39 -7.72
N MET A 160 -1.46 -10.66 -7.84
CA MET A 160 -1.34 -9.48 -8.72
C MET A 160 -1.61 -9.85 -10.19
N ARG A 161 -1.06 -10.97 -10.66
CA ARG A 161 -1.31 -11.49 -12.02
C ARG A 161 -2.79 -11.83 -12.24
N ARG A 162 -3.44 -12.43 -11.23
CA ARG A 162 -4.87 -12.74 -11.29
C ARG A 162 -5.72 -11.48 -11.40
N ILE A 163 -5.50 -10.48 -10.56
CA ILE A 163 -6.20 -9.18 -10.61
C ILE A 163 -6.08 -8.54 -11.99
N THR A 164 -4.88 -8.61 -12.59
CA THR A 164 -4.64 -8.08 -13.93
C THR A 164 -5.40 -8.89 -15.00
N ALA A 165 -5.34 -10.22 -14.93
CA ALA A 165 -5.99 -11.09 -15.91
C ALA A 165 -7.53 -11.01 -15.85
N ASP A 166 -8.09 -10.78 -14.67
CA ASP A 166 -9.53 -10.61 -14.44
C ASP A 166 -10.05 -9.23 -14.94
N GLY A 167 -9.15 -8.34 -15.42
CA GLY A 167 -9.51 -7.02 -15.95
C GLY A 167 -9.83 -5.98 -14.87
N GLU A 168 -9.61 -6.26 -13.59
CA GLU A 168 -9.89 -5.32 -12.49
C GLU A 168 -9.01 -4.05 -12.55
N ILE A 169 -7.82 -4.15 -13.17
CA ILE A 169 -6.90 -3.02 -13.38
C ILE A 169 -7.50 -1.96 -14.32
N ASP A 170 -8.33 -2.35 -15.29
CA ASP A 170 -8.98 -1.43 -16.25
C ASP A 170 -9.94 -0.44 -15.56
N ALA A 171 -10.45 -0.80 -14.38
CA ALA A 171 -11.37 0.03 -13.60
C ALA A 171 -10.67 1.10 -12.74
N LEU A 172 -9.34 1.15 -12.75
CA LEU A 172 -8.59 2.12 -11.96
C LEU A 172 -8.75 3.54 -12.53
N VAL A 173 -9.07 4.48 -11.65
CA VAL A 173 -9.12 5.89 -12.03
C VAL A 173 -7.70 6.45 -12.19
N PRO A 174 -7.47 7.30 -13.22
CA PRO A 174 -6.13 7.82 -13.55
C PRO A 174 -5.41 8.50 -12.38
N ASP A 175 -6.12 9.23 -11.54
CA ASP A 175 -5.53 9.94 -10.41
C ASP A 175 -4.89 8.98 -9.39
N ARG A 176 -5.51 7.80 -9.15
CA ARG A 176 -4.95 6.78 -8.26
C ARG A 176 -3.72 6.11 -8.88
N VAL A 177 -3.77 5.83 -10.18
CA VAL A 177 -2.62 5.30 -10.95
C VAL A 177 -1.47 6.29 -10.87
N TRP A 178 -1.75 7.57 -11.16
CA TRP A 178 -0.72 8.61 -11.16
C TRP A 178 -0.07 8.79 -9.79
N LYS A 179 -0.85 8.82 -8.71
CA LYS A 179 -0.33 8.98 -7.34
C LYS A 179 0.71 7.91 -6.97
N GLU A 180 0.43 6.65 -7.28
CA GLU A 180 1.38 5.56 -7.02
C GLU A 180 2.60 5.63 -7.94
N THR A 181 2.39 5.97 -9.22
CA THR A 181 3.45 6.13 -10.22
C THR A 181 4.39 7.29 -9.86
N GLU A 182 3.84 8.47 -9.56
CA GLU A 182 4.61 9.64 -9.15
C GLU A 182 5.46 9.33 -7.91
N SER A 183 4.85 8.67 -6.90
CA SER A 183 5.57 8.28 -5.70
C SER A 183 6.71 7.28 -5.98
N ALA A 184 6.55 6.41 -6.96
CA ALA A 184 7.60 5.48 -7.40
C ALA A 184 8.71 6.19 -8.17
N LEU A 185 8.35 7.13 -9.07
CA LEU A 185 9.31 7.93 -9.86
C LEU A 185 10.18 8.84 -8.98
N LEU A 186 9.64 9.35 -7.89
CA LEU A 186 10.36 10.14 -6.90
C LEU A 186 11.17 9.28 -5.91
N GLY A 187 11.04 7.96 -6.00
CA GLY A 187 11.74 6.99 -5.17
C GLY A 187 13.15 6.64 -5.70
N PRO A 188 13.90 5.82 -4.93
CA PRO A 188 15.29 5.51 -5.27
C PRO A 188 15.46 4.58 -6.48
N ASP A 189 14.51 3.68 -6.74
CA ASP A 189 14.63 2.59 -7.71
C ASP A 189 13.37 2.48 -8.61
N SER A 190 13.03 3.54 -9.34
CA SER A 190 11.83 3.60 -10.20
C SER A 190 11.76 2.47 -11.24
N ARG A 191 12.90 1.97 -11.70
CA ARG A 191 13.00 0.82 -12.61
C ARG A 191 12.23 -0.40 -12.06
N VAL A 192 12.42 -0.72 -10.78
CA VAL A 192 11.78 -1.88 -10.13
C VAL A 192 10.24 -1.77 -10.12
N PHE A 193 9.69 -0.55 -10.06
CA PHE A 193 8.25 -0.34 -10.20
C PHE A 193 7.73 -0.84 -11.54
N PHE A 194 8.34 -0.42 -12.64
CA PHE A 194 7.91 -0.82 -13.98
C PHE A 194 8.18 -2.30 -14.27
N GLU A 195 9.31 -2.83 -13.81
CA GLU A 195 9.62 -4.27 -13.90
C GLU A 195 8.57 -5.11 -13.18
N THR A 196 8.15 -4.71 -11.97
CA THR A 196 7.10 -5.37 -11.18
C THR A 196 5.74 -5.30 -11.89
N LEU A 197 5.38 -4.14 -12.43
CA LEU A 197 4.16 -4.00 -13.23
C LEU A 197 4.20 -4.88 -14.48
N ARG A 198 5.36 -5.00 -15.12
CA ARG A 198 5.53 -5.89 -16.27
C ARG A 198 5.38 -7.35 -15.87
N GLU A 199 6.02 -7.76 -14.80
CA GLU A 199 5.97 -9.14 -14.30
C GLU A 199 4.55 -9.57 -13.90
N SER A 200 3.75 -8.64 -13.35
CA SER A 200 2.33 -8.87 -13.03
C SER A 200 1.41 -8.74 -14.25
N GLY A 201 1.90 -8.28 -15.40
CA GLY A 201 1.11 -8.00 -16.60
C GLY A 201 0.41 -6.63 -16.60
N ALA A 202 0.45 -5.90 -15.47
CA ALA A 202 -0.22 -4.61 -15.32
C ALA A 202 0.39 -3.50 -16.19
N LEU A 203 1.69 -3.58 -16.52
CA LEU A 203 2.36 -2.60 -17.38
C LEU A 203 1.69 -2.48 -18.75
N LYS A 204 1.35 -3.61 -19.35
CA LYS A 204 0.69 -3.67 -20.66
C LYS A 204 -0.69 -3.00 -20.66
N VAL A 205 -1.38 -3.03 -19.52
CA VAL A 205 -2.72 -2.43 -19.37
C VAL A 205 -2.62 -0.94 -19.10
N LEU A 206 -1.77 -0.56 -18.13
CA LEU A 206 -1.69 0.82 -17.64
C LEU A 206 -0.78 1.72 -18.47
N PHE A 207 0.29 1.17 -19.02
CA PHE A 207 1.33 1.90 -19.76
C PHE A 207 1.75 1.14 -21.03
N PRO A 208 0.81 0.89 -21.96
CA PRO A 208 1.09 0.07 -23.16
C PRO A 208 2.20 0.65 -24.03
N GLU A 209 2.41 1.97 -24.00
CA GLU A 209 3.50 2.62 -24.73
C GLU A 209 4.86 2.21 -24.18
N ILE A 210 4.97 2.11 -22.85
CA ILE A 210 6.21 1.69 -22.18
C ILE A 210 6.42 0.19 -22.38
N ASP A 211 5.37 -0.63 -22.26
CA ASP A 211 5.47 -2.08 -22.45
C ASP A 211 5.95 -2.45 -23.85
N ARG A 212 5.54 -1.69 -24.88
CA ARG A 212 5.96 -1.90 -26.28
C ARG A 212 7.42 -1.59 -26.57
N LEU A 213 8.13 -0.89 -25.68
CA LEU A 213 9.57 -0.62 -25.84
C LEU A 213 10.43 -1.86 -25.60
N PHE A 214 9.92 -2.81 -24.80
CA PHE A 214 10.63 -4.06 -24.56
C PHE A 214 10.63 -4.95 -25.82
N GLY A 215 11.78 -5.52 -26.13
CA GLY A 215 11.99 -6.30 -27.35
C GLY A 215 12.30 -5.46 -28.59
N VAL A 216 12.36 -4.13 -28.48
CA VAL A 216 12.78 -3.25 -29.57
C VAL A 216 14.31 -3.14 -29.58
N PRO A 217 14.98 -3.68 -30.63
CA PRO A 217 16.44 -3.75 -30.64
C PRO A 217 17.11 -2.38 -30.80
N GLN A 218 18.23 -2.21 -30.13
CA GLN A 218 19.12 -1.05 -30.24
C GLN A 218 20.50 -1.49 -30.75
N PRO A 219 21.27 -0.62 -31.45
CA PRO A 219 22.62 -0.93 -31.86
C PRO A 219 23.56 -1.14 -30.66
N GLU A 220 24.15 -2.33 -30.52
CA GLU A 220 24.99 -2.74 -29.39
C GLU A 220 26.14 -1.76 -29.10
N GLN A 221 26.71 -1.15 -30.17
CA GLN A 221 27.82 -0.20 -30.02
C GLN A 221 27.48 1.07 -29.22
N TRP A 222 26.16 1.42 -29.12
CA TRP A 222 25.69 2.59 -28.42
C TRP A 222 24.84 2.23 -27.17
N HIS A 223 24.24 1.04 -27.19
CA HIS A 223 23.33 0.53 -26.20
C HIS A 223 23.67 -0.94 -25.91
N PRO A 224 24.60 -1.20 -24.94
CA PRO A 224 25.06 -2.56 -24.63
C PRO A 224 23.93 -3.51 -24.19
N GLU A 225 22.85 -2.96 -23.61
CA GLU A 225 21.63 -3.68 -23.21
C GLU A 225 20.80 -4.17 -24.42
N VAL A 226 21.04 -3.63 -25.61
CA VAL A 226 20.42 -4.02 -26.91
C VAL A 226 18.86 -3.93 -26.94
N ASP A 227 18.22 -3.54 -25.87
CA ASP A 227 16.76 -3.47 -25.72
C ASP A 227 16.32 -2.09 -25.28
N THR A 228 15.42 -1.45 -26.05
CA THR A 228 14.92 -0.09 -25.73
C THR A 228 14.21 -0.03 -24.39
N GLY A 229 13.39 -1.04 -24.07
CA GLY A 229 12.66 -1.09 -22.80
C GLY A 229 13.59 -1.20 -21.61
N VAL A 230 14.66 -1.97 -21.73
CA VAL A 230 15.71 -2.07 -20.69
C VAL A 230 16.51 -0.77 -20.58
N HIS A 231 16.81 -0.12 -21.70
CA HIS A 231 17.56 1.15 -21.74
C HIS A 231 16.81 2.30 -21.07
N VAL A 232 15.49 2.35 -21.21
CA VAL A 232 14.65 3.46 -20.71
C VAL A 232 14.37 3.32 -19.21
N MET A 233 14.50 2.10 -18.64
CA MET A 233 14.27 1.84 -17.22
C MET A 233 15.51 2.10 -16.37
#